data_6813cf352c96e8a5b1325a88bbc967c9
#
_entry.id   6813cf352c96e8a5b1325a88bbc967c9
#
_cell.length_a   1.000
_cell.length_b   1.000
_cell.length_c   1.000
_cell.angle_alpha   90.00
_cell.angle_beta   90.00
_cell.angle_gamma   90.00
#
_symmetry.space_group_name_H-M   'P 1'
#
loop_
_entity.id
_entity.type
_entity.pdbx_description
1 polymer ?
#
loop_
_entity_poly.entity_id
_entity_poly.type
_entity_poly.pdbx_seq_one_letter_code
_entity_poly.pdbx_strand_id
1 'polypeptide(L)'
;MTEEQLLIEKLQRIENLFAGATTTGERTAAGNALERILRRLEETKKADPPTEYRFSMPDMWSRKLFVALLRRYGIRPFRYHRQRYTTVMANVPQQFVDETLWPEYEKLNEVLRGYLADMTDRVISGAVFNDISDAEVRSETAKQIPEN
;
A
#
# COMPACT_ATOMS: atom_id res chain seq x y z
N MET A 1 -9.53 25.27 -5.28
CA MET A 1 -9.34 23.99 -6.01
C MET A 1 -10.61 23.17 -5.87
N THR A 2 -11.17 22.68 -6.97
CA THR A 2 -12.38 21.86 -6.95
C THR A 2 -12.06 20.45 -6.47
N GLU A 3 -13.07 19.73 -5.99
CA GLU A 3 -12.92 18.34 -5.59
C GLU A 3 -12.41 17.46 -6.73
N GLU A 4 -12.87 17.73 -7.96
CA GLU A 4 -12.37 17.03 -9.15
C GLU A 4 -10.89 17.25 -9.38
N GLN A 5 -10.41 18.49 -9.21
CA GLN A 5 -9.01 18.80 -9.36
C GLN A 5 -8.14 18.09 -8.32
N LEU A 6 -8.62 18.02 -7.07
CA LEU A 6 -7.94 17.28 -6.02
C LEU A 6 -7.86 15.78 -6.32
N LEU A 7 -8.93 15.20 -6.85
CA LEU A 7 -8.95 13.80 -7.26
C LEU A 7 -7.99 13.53 -8.41
N ILE A 8 -7.96 14.42 -9.40
CA ILE A 8 -7.03 14.31 -10.54
C ILE A 8 -5.60 14.36 -10.06
N GLU A 9 -5.26 15.29 -9.16
CA GLU A 9 -3.92 15.39 -8.61
C GLU A 9 -3.52 14.13 -7.83
N LYS A 10 -4.43 13.58 -7.04
CA LYS A 10 -4.18 12.34 -6.30
C LYS A 10 -4.01 11.15 -7.23
N LEU A 11 -4.83 11.06 -8.27
CA LEU A 11 -4.71 10.04 -9.30
C LEU A 11 -3.36 10.14 -10.00
N GLN A 12 -2.95 11.33 -10.41
CA GLN A 12 -1.66 11.56 -11.04
C GLN A 12 -0.51 11.18 -10.12
N ARG A 13 -0.62 11.49 -8.82
CA ARG A 13 0.38 11.12 -7.84
C ARG A 13 0.51 9.60 -7.72
N ILE A 14 -0.62 8.91 -7.69
CA ILE A 14 -0.66 7.45 -7.64
C ILE A 14 -0.07 6.88 -8.93
N GLU A 15 -0.48 7.38 -10.10
CA GLU A 15 0.05 6.94 -11.39
C GLU A 15 1.56 7.16 -11.47
N ASN A 16 2.05 8.31 -11.03
CA ASN A 16 3.48 8.60 -11.03
C ASN A 16 4.28 7.66 -10.13
N LEU A 17 3.69 7.26 -8.99
CA LEU A 17 4.34 6.34 -8.06
C LEU A 17 4.30 4.89 -8.54
N PHE A 18 3.24 4.47 -9.20
CA PHE A 18 2.99 3.06 -9.54
C PHE A 18 3.19 2.72 -11.02
N ALA A 19 2.78 3.60 -11.93
CA ALA A 19 2.84 3.33 -13.37
C ALA A 19 4.05 3.96 -14.05
N GLY A 20 4.87 4.67 -13.29
CA GLY A 20 6.03 5.34 -13.83
C GLY A 20 5.72 6.74 -14.35
N ALA A 21 6.76 7.38 -14.82
CA ALA A 21 6.78 8.79 -15.15
C ALA A 21 6.19 9.06 -16.54
N THR A 22 5.58 10.23 -16.71
CA THR A 22 4.92 10.63 -17.97
C THR A 22 5.89 11.21 -18.98
N THR A 23 7.08 11.66 -18.55
CA THR A 23 8.11 12.20 -19.43
C THR A 23 9.28 11.24 -19.59
N THR A 24 10.03 11.39 -20.69
CA THR A 24 11.23 10.57 -20.93
C THR A 24 12.27 10.75 -19.83
N GLY A 25 12.49 11.98 -19.37
CA GLY A 25 13.43 12.27 -18.29
C GLY A 25 13.01 11.62 -16.97
N GLU A 26 11.73 11.71 -16.63
CA GLU A 26 11.18 11.09 -15.43
C GLU A 26 11.24 9.56 -15.50
N ARG A 27 10.96 8.97 -16.66
CA ARG A 27 11.08 7.52 -16.88
C ARG A 27 12.50 7.04 -16.68
N THR A 28 13.47 7.78 -17.20
CA THR A 28 14.88 7.47 -17.05
C THR A 28 15.30 7.54 -15.58
N ALA A 29 14.88 8.60 -14.88
CA ALA A 29 15.18 8.76 -13.46
C ALA A 29 14.55 7.64 -12.61
N ALA A 30 13.30 7.28 -12.89
CA ALA A 30 12.59 6.20 -12.19
C ALA A 30 13.26 4.84 -12.47
N GLY A 31 13.66 4.58 -13.71
CA GLY A 31 14.38 3.36 -14.08
C GLY A 31 15.73 3.27 -13.38
N ASN A 32 16.48 4.35 -13.30
CA ASN A 32 17.76 4.40 -12.61
C ASN A 32 17.59 4.19 -11.11
N ALA A 33 16.54 4.74 -10.52
CA ALA A 33 16.23 4.54 -9.10
C ALA A 33 15.90 3.08 -8.81
N LEU A 34 15.11 2.44 -9.66
CA LEU A 34 14.79 1.03 -9.52
C LEU A 34 16.03 0.16 -9.65
N GLU A 35 16.90 0.42 -10.64
CA GLU A 35 18.17 -0.32 -10.81
C GLU A 35 19.03 -0.23 -9.56
N ARG A 36 19.13 0.95 -8.94
CA ARG A 36 19.89 1.13 -7.70
C ARG A 36 19.32 0.30 -6.56
N ILE A 37 18.00 0.25 -6.44
CA ILE A 37 17.33 -0.55 -5.40
C ILE A 37 17.58 -2.04 -5.64
N LEU A 38 17.45 -2.51 -6.87
CA LEU A 38 17.68 -3.91 -7.22
C LEU A 38 19.14 -4.32 -6.97
N ARG A 39 20.09 -3.43 -7.29
CA ARG A 39 21.51 -3.66 -7.02
C ARG A 39 21.78 -3.75 -5.51
N ARG A 40 21.17 -2.85 -4.73
CA ARG A 40 21.28 -2.89 -3.26
C ARG A 40 20.70 -4.19 -2.70
N LEU A 41 19.59 -4.66 -3.26
CA LEU A 41 18.99 -5.93 -2.85
C LEU A 41 19.96 -7.09 -3.09
N GLU A 42 20.60 -7.16 -4.26
CA GLU A 42 21.56 -8.20 -4.58
C GLU A 42 22.78 -8.16 -3.66
N GLU A 43 23.28 -6.97 -3.37
CA GLU A 43 24.40 -6.79 -2.44
C GLU A 43 24.01 -7.20 -1.02
N THR A 44 22.80 -6.84 -0.59
CA THR A 44 22.30 -7.19 0.75
C THR A 44 22.13 -8.69 0.91
N LYS A 45 21.70 -9.41 -0.13
CA LYS A 45 21.55 -10.87 -0.09
C LYS A 45 22.84 -11.61 0.23
N LYS A 46 23.98 -11.05 -0.10
CA LYS A 46 25.30 -11.66 0.17
C LYS A 46 25.66 -11.61 1.65
N ALA A 47 25.33 -10.50 2.32
CA ALA A 47 25.64 -10.27 3.73
C ALA A 47 24.50 -10.74 4.65
N ASP A 48 23.27 -10.67 4.19
CA ASP A 48 22.07 -11.03 4.93
C ASP A 48 21.19 -11.90 4.02
N PRO A 49 21.33 -13.24 4.09
CA PRO A 49 20.58 -14.14 3.22
C PRO A 49 19.07 -13.98 3.37
N PRO A 50 18.30 -14.16 2.29
CA PRO A 50 16.85 -14.09 2.37
C PRO A 50 16.29 -15.10 3.36
N THR A 51 15.38 -14.65 4.20
CA THR A 51 14.63 -15.48 5.13
C THR A 51 13.15 -15.33 4.87
N GLU A 52 12.38 -16.31 5.30
CA GLU A 52 10.95 -16.28 5.11
C GLU A 52 10.30 -15.27 6.07
N TYR A 53 9.59 -14.33 5.49
CA TYR A 53 8.85 -13.31 6.23
C TYR A 53 7.36 -13.49 6.06
N ARG A 54 6.63 -13.23 7.12
CA ARG A 54 5.17 -13.21 7.10
C ARG A 54 4.70 -11.79 7.34
N PHE A 55 3.99 -11.23 6.35
CA PHE A 55 3.42 -9.90 6.43
C PHE A 55 1.90 -10.00 6.56
N SER A 56 1.35 -9.35 7.59
CA SER A 56 -0.10 -9.27 7.78
C SER A 56 -0.58 -7.90 7.34
N MET A 57 -1.41 -7.88 6.31
CA MET A 57 -1.94 -6.63 5.77
C MET A 57 -3.29 -6.30 6.40
N PRO A 58 -3.62 -5.01 6.59
CA PRO A 58 -4.87 -4.63 7.24
C PRO A 58 -6.11 -4.86 6.37
N ASP A 59 -5.94 -4.85 5.04
CA ASP A 59 -7.05 -4.98 4.10
C ASP A 59 -6.57 -5.46 2.73
N MET A 60 -7.52 -5.64 1.82
CA MET A 60 -7.30 -6.12 0.45
C MET A 60 -6.49 -5.15 -0.40
N TRP A 61 -6.70 -3.86 -0.22
CA TRP A 61 -6.03 -2.83 -1.01
C TRP A 61 -4.55 -2.75 -0.65
N SER A 62 -4.26 -2.74 0.64
CA SER A 62 -2.89 -2.77 1.15
C SER A 62 -2.16 -4.04 0.71
N ARG A 63 -2.87 -5.18 0.70
CA ARG A 63 -2.33 -6.45 0.22
C ARG A 63 -1.95 -6.39 -1.25
N LYS A 64 -2.84 -5.89 -2.09
CA LYS A 64 -2.58 -5.75 -3.54
C LYS A 64 -1.37 -4.86 -3.79
N LEU A 65 -1.30 -3.75 -3.08
CA LEU A 65 -0.18 -2.83 -3.19
C LEU A 65 1.14 -3.52 -2.80
N PHE A 66 1.15 -4.19 -1.66
CA PHE A 66 2.35 -4.87 -1.16
C PHE A 66 2.82 -5.98 -2.10
N VAL A 67 1.90 -6.78 -2.62
CA VAL A 67 2.20 -7.83 -3.60
C VAL A 67 2.83 -7.23 -4.87
N ALA A 68 2.27 -6.14 -5.37
CA ALA A 68 2.80 -5.46 -6.55
C ALA A 68 4.20 -4.90 -6.29
N LEU A 69 4.43 -4.34 -5.11
CA LEU A 69 5.74 -3.80 -4.72
C LEU A 69 6.80 -4.91 -4.65
N LEU A 70 6.47 -6.06 -4.07
CA LEU A 70 7.37 -7.21 -4.06
C LEU A 70 7.74 -7.65 -5.47
N ARG A 71 6.76 -7.73 -6.35
CA ARG A 71 7.00 -8.10 -7.76
C ARG A 71 7.88 -7.10 -8.48
N ARG A 72 7.73 -5.82 -8.15
CA ARG A 72 8.59 -4.77 -8.72
C ARG A 72 10.07 -5.02 -8.40
N TYR A 73 10.37 -5.55 -7.22
CA TYR A 73 11.73 -5.87 -6.81
C TYR A 73 12.16 -7.30 -7.17
N GLY A 74 11.36 -8.00 -7.96
CA GLY A 74 11.67 -9.37 -8.37
C GLY A 74 11.52 -10.40 -7.25
N ILE A 75 10.83 -10.03 -6.18
CA ILE A 75 10.57 -10.93 -5.05
C ILE A 75 9.23 -11.62 -5.29
N ARG A 76 9.23 -12.95 -5.20
CA ARG A 76 8.02 -13.72 -5.43
C ARG A 76 7.15 -13.77 -4.17
N PRO A 77 5.95 -13.18 -4.17
CA PRO A 77 5.02 -13.30 -3.06
C PRO A 77 4.33 -14.66 -3.10
N PHE A 78 4.06 -15.23 -1.93
CA PHE A 78 3.30 -16.47 -1.83
C PHE A 78 2.48 -16.49 -0.56
N ARG A 79 1.66 -17.52 -0.38
CA ARG A 79 0.83 -17.73 0.79
C ARG A 79 0.68 -19.22 1.02
N TYR A 80 0.73 -19.62 2.28
CA TYR A 80 0.48 -21.00 2.63
C TYR A 80 -1.01 -21.30 2.70
N HIS A 81 -1.35 -22.55 2.49
CA HIS A 81 -2.72 -23.01 2.62
C HIS A 81 -3.24 -22.73 4.04
N ARG A 82 -4.48 -22.30 4.16
CA ARG A 82 -5.15 -21.92 5.41
C ARG A 82 -4.71 -20.60 6.05
N GLN A 83 -3.76 -19.90 5.51
CA GLN A 83 -3.48 -18.54 5.94
C GLN A 83 -4.59 -17.58 5.52
N ARG A 84 -4.73 -16.48 6.25
CA ARG A 84 -5.69 -15.44 5.88
C ARG A 84 -5.35 -14.86 4.51
N TYR A 85 -6.37 -14.47 3.78
CA TYR A 85 -6.17 -13.88 2.45
C TYR A 85 -5.28 -12.63 2.49
N THR A 86 -5.31 -11.89 3.58
CA THR A 86 -4.50 -10.68 3.76
C THR A 86 -3.05 -10.96 4.16
N THR A 87 -2.69 -12.20 4.41
CA THR A 87 -1.31 -12.60 4.69
C THR A 87 -0.51 -12.69 3.40
N VAL A 88 0.71 -12.18 3.41
CA VAL A 88 1.66 -12.29 2.29
C VAL A 88 2.97 -12.85 2.85
N MET A 89 3.49 -13.89 2.19
CA MET A 89 4.79 -14.47 2.51
C MET A 89 5.80 -14.09 1.44
N ALA A 90 7.03 -13.87 1.83
CA ALA A 90 8.13 -13.63 0.90
C ALA A 90 9.46 -13.99 1.52
N ASN A 91 10.38 -14.46 0.70
CA ASN A 91 11.77 -14.67 1.10
C ASN A 91 12.57 -13.42 0.79
N VAL A 92 13.03 -12.72 1.80
CA VAL A 92 13.67 -11.43 1.65
C VAL A 92 14.67 -11.19 2.80
N PRO A 93 15.81 -10.52 2.55
CA PRO A 93 16.73 -10.16 3.61
C PRO A 93 16.07 -9.21 4.61
N GLN A 94 16.30 -9.43 5.90
CA GLN A 94 15.75 -8.57 6.94
C GLN A 94 16.18 -7.12 6.79
N GLN A 95 17.43 -6.90 6.46
CA GLN A 95 17.96 -5.55 6.26
C GLN A 95 17.22 -4.82 5.14
N PHE A 96 16.90 -5.53 4.04
CA PHE A 96 16.15 -4.94 2.94
C PHE A 96 14.72 -4.60 3.34
N VAL A 97 14.07 -5.45 4.15
CA VAL A 97 12.74 -5.15 4.68
C VAL A 97 12.76 -3.87 5.50
N ASP A 98 13.70 -3.78 6.44
CA ASP A 98 13.73 -2.68 7.40
C ASP A 98 14.14 -1.35 6.75
N GLU A 99 15.08 -1.37 5.84
CA GLU A 99 15.65 -0.16 5.25
C GLU A 99 14.95 0.32 3.98
N THR A 100 14.36 -0.58 3.21
CA THR A 100 13.83 -0.23 1.87
C THR A 100 12.38 -0.66 1.67
N LEU A 101 12.08 -1.95 1.83
CA LEU A 101 10.78 -2.50 1.47
C LEU A 101 9.64 -1.92 2.30
N TRP A 102 9.76 -1.98 3.62
CA TRP A 102 8.71 -1.53 4.51
C TRP A 102 8.50 -0.02 4.50
N PRO A 103 9.56 0.82 4.56
CA PRO A 103 9.39 2.27 4.42
C PRO A 103 8.75 2.68 3.09
N GLU A 104 9.12 2.04 1.99
CA GLU A 104 8.53 2.33 0.69
C GLU A 104 7.05 1.93 0.65
N TYR A 105 6.72 0.76 1.21
CA TYR A 105 5.34 0.33 1.33
C TYR A 105 4.49 1.31 2.15
N GLU A 106 5.00 1.73 3.31
CA GLU A 106 4.26 2.68 4.16
C GLU A 106 3.96 3.99 3.44
N LYS A 107 4.94 4.52 2.71
CA LYS A 107 4.80 5.74 1.93
C LYS A 107 3.75 5.60 0.84
N LEU A 108 3.79 4.51 0.08
CA LEU A 108 2.84 4.24 -0.99
C LEU A 108 1.44 3.97 -0.44
N ASN A 109 1.36 3.26 0.67
CA ASN A 109 0.09 2.91 1.29
C ASN A 109 -0.61 4.15 1.87
N GLU A 110 0.13 5.11 2.40
CA GLU A 110 -0.43 6.38 2.86
C GLU A 110 -1.12 7.14 1.72
N VAL A 111 -0.48 7.20 0.56
CA VAL A 111 -1.05 7.83 -0.63
C VAL A 111 -2.32 7.11 -1.07
N LEU A 112 -2.28 5.78 -1.13
CA LEU A 112 -3.42 4.96 -1.52
C LEU A 112 -4.61 5.13 -0.56
N ARG A 113 -4.35 5.10 0.73
CA ARG A 113 -5.38 5.28 1.75
C ARG A 113 -6.03 6.64 1.69
N GLY A 114 -5.25 7.69 1.46
CA GLY A 114 -5.79 9.04 1.29
C GLY A 114 -6.73 9.13 0.09
N TYR A 115 -6.33 8.53 -1.02
CA TYR A 115 -7.17 8.46 -2.22
C TYR A 115 -8.48 7.70 -1.97
N LEU A 116 -8.39 6.52 -1.35
CA LEU A 116 -9.57 5.71 -1.05
C LEU A 116 -10.53 6.41 -0.08
N ALA A 117 -10.01 7.09 0.92
CA ALA A 117 -10.80 7.86 1.87
C ALA A 117 -11.60 8.96 1.16
N ASP A 118 -10.93 9.73 0.29
CA ASP A 118 -11.57 10.80 -0.46
C ASP A 118 -12.62 10.28 -1.43
N MET A 119 -12.33 9.18 -2.12
CA MET A 119 -13.31 8.55 -3.02
C MET A 119 -14.53 8.05 -2.26
N THR A 120 -14.33 7.46 -1.09
CA THR A 120 -15.40 6.98 -0.24
C THR A 120 -16.28 8.14 0.21
N ASP A 121 -15.69 9.22 0.70
CA ASP A 121 -16.43 10.42 1.12
C ASP A 121 -17.25 11.00 -0.02
N ARG A 122 -16.68 11.03 -1.21
CA ARG A 122 -17.35 11.55 -2.39
C ARG A 122 -18.54 10.68 -2.80
N VAL A 123 -18.39 9.37 -2.77
CA VAL A 123 -19.50 8.45 -3.07
C VAL A 123 -20.61 8.61 -2.04
N ILE A 124 -20.28 8.72 -0.76
CA ILE A 124 -21.25 8.90 0.30
C ILE A 124 -22.03 10.20 0.10
N SER A 125 -21.34 11.33 0.00
CA SER A 125 -21.99 12.64 -0.11
C SER A 125 -22.77 12.82 -1.42
N GLY A 126 -22.32 12.17 -2.50
CA GLY A 126 -22.97 12.28 -3.80
C GLY A 126 -24.12 11.30 -4.05
N ALA A 127 -24.08 10.11 -3.45
CA ALA A 127 -24.98 9.03 -3.78
C ALA A 127 -25.74 8.41 -2.59
N VAL A 128 -25.27 8.61 -1.36
CA VAL A 128 -25.86 7.98 -0.19
C VAL A 128 -26.52 9.02 0.72
N PHE A 129 -25.73 9.90 1.31
CA PHE A 129 -26.24 10.91 2.24
C PHE A 129 -25.23 12.04 2.38
N ASN A 130 -25.71 13.27 2.58
CA ASN A 130 -24.83 14.45 2.59
C ASN A 130 -24.20 14.72 3.98
N ASP A 131 -23.82 13.67 4.67
CA ASP A 131 -23.11 13.75 5.95
C ASP A 131 -22.11 12.61 5.99
N ILE A 132 -20.82 12.96 5.98
CA ILE A 132 -19.70 12.02 6.00
C ILE A 132 -19.07 11.89 7.38
N SER A 133 -19.67 12.52 8.41
CA SER A 133 -19.13 12.46 9.77
C SER A 133 -19.18 11.05 10.32
N ASP A 134 -18.26 10.76 11.23
CA ASP A 134 -18.18 9.46 11.87
C ASP A 134 -19.31 9.28 12.91
N ALA A 135 -19.52 8.03 13.32
CA ALA A 135 -20.48 7.70 14.34
C ALA A 135 -20.12 8.31 15.70
N GLU A 136 -21.14 8.68 16.44
CA GLU A 136 -20.99 9.21 17.78
C GLU A 136 -20.30 8.19 18.69
N VAL A 137 -19.32 8.66 19.47
CA VAL A 137 -18.70 7.84 20.51
C VAL A 137 -19.36 8.17 21.83
N ARG A 138 -20.01 7.20 22.44
CA ARG A 138 -20.69 7.38 23.73
C ARG A 138 -19.76 6.98 24.88
N SER A 139 -19.81 7.75 25.94
CA SER A 139 -19.05 7.47 27.16
C SER A 139 -19.65 6.35 28.03
N GLU A 140 -20.86 5.93 27.70
CA GLU A 140 -21.56 4.86 28.41
C GLU A 140 -21.04 3.47 28.01
N THR A 141 -21.14 2.52 28.96
CA THR A 141 -20.79 1.15 28.66
C THR A 141 -21.82 0.54 27.71
N ALA A 142 -21.37 -0.19 26.69
CA ALA A 142 -22.24 -0.82 25.72
C ALA A 142 -23.19 -1.82 26.41
N LYS A 143 -24.49 -1.74 26.05
CA LYS A 143 -25.46 -2.72 26.47
C LYS A 143 -25.25 -4.00 25.67
N GLN A 144 -25.49 -5.14 26.31
CA GLN A 144 -25.39 -6.43 25.64
C GLN A 144 -26.48 -6.54 24.57
N ILE A 145 -26.04 -6.81 23.32
CA ILE A 145 -26.97 -6.98 22.20
C ILE A 145 -27.57 -8.38 22.29
N PRO A 146 -28.91 -8.52 22.25
CA PRO A 146 -29.52 -9.85 22.19
C PRO A 146 -29.09 -10.58 20.91
N GLU A 147 -28.64 -11.80 21.05
CA GLU A 147 -28.33 -12.64 19.89
C GLU A 147 -29.64 -13.06 19.21
N ASN A 148 -29.70 -12.82 17.91
CA ASN A 148 -30.82 -13.28 17.07
C ASN A 148 -30.53 -14.65 16.51
#